data_b6b87c961f525549b40a368df1bef9dc
#
_entry.id   b6b87c961f525549b40a368df1bef9dc
#
_cell.length_a   1.000
_cell.length_b   1.000
_cell.length_c   1.000
_cell.angle_alpha   90.00
_cell.angle_beta   90.00
_cell.angle_gamma   90.00
#
_symmetry.space_group_name_H-M   'P 1'
#
loop_
_entity.id
_entity.type
_entity.pdbx_description
1 polymer ?
#
loop_
_entity_poly.entity_id
_entity_poly.type
_entity_poly.pdbx_seq_one_letter_code
_entity_poly.pdbx_strand_id
1 'polypeptide(L)'
;MKRLQTLFIIMLVIAFQSGCVHNYEPMINSILAEPNPAPANSIVSLTCKASDDDESSMLKKETLDYEWSCAYGEVVSVNQDHNATWIAPDQPGEYSISCIVTDRFNGADIFTIDITVQ
;
A
#
# COMPACT_ATOMS: atom_id res chain seq x y z
N MET A 1 -49.06 -13.85 -13.37
CA MET A 1 -47.86 -14.63 -13.57
C MET A 1 -46.66 -13.79 -13.94
N LYS A 2 -46.79 -12.86 -14.84
CA LYS A 2 -45.67 -11.98 -15.20
C LYS A 2 -45.20 -11.11 -14.05
N ARG A 3 -46.08 -10.74 -13.15
CA ARG A 3 -45.77 -9.91 -11.98
C ARG A 3 -44.86 -10.62 -10.99
N LEU A 4 -45.05 -11.92 -10.83
CA LEU A 4 -44.26 -12.73 -9.93
C LEU A 4 -42.83 -12.85 -10.39
N GLN A 5 -42.63 -12.96 -11.70
CA GLN A 5 -41.28 -13.01 -12.26
C GLN A 5 -40.51 -11.71 -12.09
N THR A 6 -41.22 -10.60 -12.26
CA THR A 6 -40.59 -9.28 -12.08
C THR A 6 -40.17 -9.06 -10.63
N LEU A 7 -41.02 -9.44 -9.68
CA LEU A 7 -40.73 -9.36 -8.27
C LEU A 7 -39.54 -10.22 -7.88
N PHE A 8 -39.45 -11.41 -8.46
CA PHE A 8 -38.36 -12.31 -8.20
C PHE A 8 -37.02 -11.74 -8.68
N ILE A 9 -36.99 -11.13 -9.84
CA ILE A 9 -35.80 -10.50 -10.39
C ILE A 9 -35.34 -9.33 -9.52
N ILE A 10 -36.29 -8.54 -9.04
CA ILE A 10 -35.96 -7.40 -8.16
C ILE A 10 -35.36 -7.87 -6.85
N MET A 11 -35.89 -8.93 -6.27
CA MET A 11 -35.32 -9.51 -5.06
C MET A 11 -33.93 -10.03 -5.28
N LEU A 12 -33.66 -10.63 -6.41
CA LEU A 12 -32.34 -11.13 -6.74
C LEU A 12 -31.31 -10.00 -6.83
N VAL A 13 -31.70 -8.89 -7.44
CA VAL A 13 -30.80 -7.72 -7.56
C VAL A 13 -30.48 -7.14 -6.19
N ILE A 14 -31.45 -7.04 -5.31
CA ILE A 14 -31.23 -6.52 -3.96
C ILE A 14 -30.30 -7.44 -3.17
N ALA A 15 -30.48 -8.73 -3.26
CA ALA A 15 -29.61 -9.68 -2.58
C ALA A 15 -28.17 -9.59 -3.09
N PHE A 16 -28.00 -9.34 -4.37
CA PHE A 16 -26.68 -9.19 -4.96
C PHE A 16 -25.97 -7.94 -4.43
N GLN A 17 -26.69 -6.84 -4.26
CA GLN A 17 -26.11 -5.61 -3.74
C GLN A 17 -25.71 -5.71 -2.28
N SER A 18 -26.44 -6.44 -1.49
CA SER A 18 -26.11 -6.59 -0.07
C SER A 18 -24.89 -7.44 0.18
N GLY A 19 -24.40 -8.16 -0.83
CA GLY A 19 -23.17 -8.92 -0.70
C GLY A 19 -21.91 -8.11 -0.87
N CYS A 20 -22.02 -6.86 -1.30
CA CYS A 20 -20.87 -5.99 -1.49
C CYS A 20 -20.48 -5.33 -0.18
N VAL A 21 -19.91 -6.05 0.68
CA VAL A 21 -19.46 -5.51 1.94
C VAL A 21 -18.02 -5.93 2.10
N HIS A 22 -17.26 -5.09 2.23
CA HIS A 22 -16.76 -4.20 3.14
C HIS A 22 -15.43 -4.48 3.61
N ASN A 23 -14.58 -4.77 2.74
CA ASN A 23 -13.20 -4.74 3.05
C ASN A 23 -12.63 -3.51 2.37
N TYR A 24 -12.29 -2.53 3.15
CA TYR A 24 -11.62 -1.36 2.61
C TYR A 24 -10.18 -1.72 2.35
N GLU A 25 -9.72 -1.45 1.15
CA GLU A 25 -8.33 -1.66 0.81
C GLU A 25 -7.46 -0.64 1.53
N PRO A 26 -6.22 -1.01 1.88
CA PRO A 26 -5.30 -0.03 2.43
C PRO A 26 -4.98 1.05 1.42
N MET A 27 -4.67 2.22 1.90
CA MET A 27 -4.32 3.36 1.07
C MET A 27 -3.00 3.94 1.53
N ILE A 28 -2.05 4.04 0.62
CA ILE A 28 -0.79 4.71 0.90
C ILE A 28 -0.99 6.21 0.71
N ASN A 29 -0.78 6.97 1.76
CA ASN A 29 -0.89 8.41 1.72
C ASN A 29 0.38 9.06 1.19
N SER A 30 1.53 8.54 1.60
CA SER A 30 2.82 9.08 1.18
C SER A 30 3.95 8.12 1.53
N ILE A 31 5.06 8.27 0.83
CA ILE A 31 6.34 7.72 1.22
C ILE A 31 7.30 8.88 1.47
N LEU A 32 7.89 8.89 2.64
CA LEU A 32 8.88 9.89 3.01
C LEU A 32 10.26 9.28 2.87
N ALA A 33 11.15 9.98 2.17
CA ALA A 33 12.54 9.58 2.00
C ALA A 33 13.44 10.71 2.47
N GLU A 34 14.39 10.40 3.34
CA GLU A 34 15.26 11.40 3.90
C GLU A 34 16.69 10.86 4.08
N PRO A 35 17.70 11.54 3.57
CA PRO A 35 17.64 12.76 2.76
C PRO A 35 17.19 12.50 1.32
N ASN A 36 16.57 13.48 0.72
CA ASN A 36 16.25 13.49 -0.70
C ASN A 36 16.31 14.94 -1.19
N PRO A 37 17.29 15.35 -2.02
CA PRO A 37 18.31 14.52 -2.66
C PRO A 37 19.30 13.90 -1.66
N ALA A 38 19.87 12.78 -2.08
CA ALA A 38 20.80 12.03 -1.25
C ALA A 38 22.19 11.98 -1.87
N PRO A 39 23.25 12.01 -1.05
CA PRO A 39 24.59 11.75 -1.57
C PRO A 39 24.72 10.31 -2.06
N ALA A 40 25.61 10.11 -3.02
CA ALA A 40 25.93 8.76 -3.49
C ALA A 40 26.43 7.90 -2.31
N ASN A 41 26.10 6.63 -2.33
CA ASN A 41 26.47 5.65 -1.30
C ASN A 41 25.92 5.96 0.10
N SER A 42 25.00 6.91 0.23
CA SER A 42 24.43 7.27 1.52
C SER A 42 23.26 6.35 1.89
N ILE A 43 22.91 6.41 3.15
CA ILE A 43 21.75 5.70 3.67
C ILE A 43 20.58 6.67 3.71
N VAL A 44 19.48 6.25 3.12
CA VAL A 44 18.23 7.03 3.07
C VAL A 44 17.19 6.32 3.92
N SER A 45 16.59 7.05 4.83
CA SER A 45 15.50 6.53 5.65
C SER A 45 14.19 6.63 4.89
N LEU A 46 13.44 5.55 4.88
CA LEU A 46 12.17 5.45 4.19
C LEU A 46 11.06 5.20 5.19
N THR A 47 9.96 5.90 5.04
CA THR A 47 8.76 5.67 5.85
C THR A 47 7.55 5.69 4.94
N CYS A 48 6.76 4.63 4.99
CA CYS A 48 5.49 4.56 4.28
C CYS A 48 4.37 4.91 5.25
N LYS A 49 3.56 5.89 4.87
CA LYS A 49 2.38 6.26 5.64
C LYS A 49 1.17 5.73 4.91
N ALA A 50 0.55 4.73 5.49
CA ALA A 50 -0.63 4.11 4.94
C ALA A 50 -1.73 4.07 5.99
N SER A 51 -2.95 4.02 5.52
CA SER A 51 -4.13 3.90 6.36
C SER A 51 -5.05 2.83 5.79
N ASP A 52 -5.84 2.25 6.68
CA ASP A 52 -6.90 1.33 6.32
C ASP A 52 -8.10 1.68 7.19
N ASP A 53 -9.24 1.92 6.56
CA ASP A 53 -10.44 2.29 7.30
C ASP A 53 -10.88 1.21 8.27
N ASP A 54 -10.50 -0.03 8.01
CA ASP A 54 -10.78 -1.13 8.92
C ASP A 54 -10.01 -1.01 10.24
N GLU A 55 -8.92 -0.27 10.26
CA GLU A 55 -8.15 -0.04 11.48
C GLU A 55 -8.91 0.78 12.51
N SER A 56 -9.86 1.56 12.09
CA SER A 56 -10.65 2.38 13.01
C SER A 56 -11.61 1.55 13.86
N SER A 57 -11.82 0.31 13.53
CA SER A 57 -12.66 -0.57 14.30
C SER A 57 -11.92 -1.11 15.51
N MET A 58 -12.44 -0.87 16.69
CA MET A 58 -11.85 -1.36 17.94
C MET A 58 -11.78 -2.88 18.02
N LEU A 59 -12.56 -3.57 17.20
CA LEU A 59 -12.63 -5.03 17.19
C LEU A 59 -11.70 -5.67 16.17
N LYS A 60 -11.14 -4.88 15.26
CA LYS A 60 -10.30 -5.40 14.19
C LYS A 60 -9.10 -4.50 14.01
N LYS A 61 -8.10 -4.71 14.80
CA LYS A 61 -6.83 -4.09 14.52
C LYS A 61 -6.15 -4.89 13.43
N GLU A 62 -6.27 -4.39 12.22
CA GLU A 62 -5.63 -5.02 11.09
C GLU A 62 -4.17 -4.66 11.06
N THR A 63 -3.34 -5.67 10.86
CA THR A 63 -1.92 -5.46 10.66
C THR A 63 -1.67 -5.27 9.17
N LEU A 64 -1.00 -4.21 8.81
CA LEU A 64 -0.56 -3.99 7.45
C LEU A 64 0.86 -4.52 7.28
N ASP A 65 1.09 -5.18 6.17
CA ASP A 65 2.41 -5.64 5.77
C ASP A 65 2.94 -4.75 4.66
N TYR A 66 4.21 -4.39 4.75
CA TYR A 66 4.87 -3.49 3.82
C TYR A 66 5.99 -4.22 3.12
N GLU A 67 5.96 -4.21 1.80
CA GLU A 67 7.00 -4.82 0.99
C GLU A 67 7.68 -3.74 0.14
N TRP A 68 8.96 -3.53 0.38
CA TRP A 68 9.76 -2.53 -0.29
C TRP A 68 10.56 -3.13 -1.41
N SER A 69 10.71 -2.39 -2.50
CA SER A 69 11.47 -2.84 -3.65
C SER A 69 12.17 -1.68 -4.34
N CYS A 70 13.31 -1.97 -4.94
CA CYS A 70 14.07 -1.03 -5.74
C CYS A 70 14.80 -1.81 -6.85
N ALA A 71 15.08 -1.11 -7.97
CA ALA A 71 15.85 -1.70 -9.05
C ALA A 71 17.36 -1.50 -8.84
N TYR A 72 17.76 -0.42 -8.18
CA TYR A 72 19.14 -0.06 -7.94
C TYR A 72 19.34 0.30 -6.50
N GLY A 73 20.58 0.10 -6.01
CA GLY A 73 20.85 0.24 -4.60
C GLY A 73 20.34 -0.98 -3.84
N GLU A 74 20.21 -0.84 -2.55
CA GLU A 74 19.74 -1.93 -1.69
C GLU A 74 18.75 -1.39 -0.70
N VAL A 75 17.57 -2.01 -0.66
CA VAL A 75 16.59 -1.68 0.36
C VAL A 75 16.60 -2.75 1.44
N VAL A 76 16.63 -2.31 2.69
CA VAL A 76 16.62 -3.18 3.85
C VAL A 76 15.42 -2.85 4.71
N SER A 77 14.58 -3.84 4.93
CA SER A 77 13.45 -3.73 5.82
C SER A 77 13.42 -4.95 6.74
N VAL A 78 12.86 -4.75 7.93
CA VAL A 78 12.78 -5.81 8.93
C VAL A 78 11.31 -6.02 9.26
N ASN A 79 10.89 -7.28 9.24
CA ASN A 79 9.54 -7.68 9.64
C ASN A 79 8.42 -7.01 8.84
N GLN A 80 8.67 -6.73 7.55
CA GLN A 80 7.67 -6.10 6.69
C GLN A 80 7.11 -4.80 7.29
N ASP A 81 8.00 -4.02 7.88
CA ASP A 81 7.64 -2.80 8.58
C ASP A 81 7.43 -1.63 7.61
N HIS A 82 6.73 -0.63 8.10
CA HIS A 82 6.51 0.62 7.36
C HIS A 82 7.78 1.47 7.22
N ASN A 83 8.80 1.18 8.00
CA ASN A 83 10.11 1.82 7.90
C ASN A 83 11.08 0.90 7.20
N ALA A 84 11.93 1.49 6.38
CA ALA A 84 13.01 0.79 5.70
C ALA A 84 14.19 1.74 5.52
N THR A 85 15.30 1.20 5.10
CA THR A 85 16.47 1.99 4.68
C THR A 85 16.85 1.60 3.28
N TRP A 86 17.32 2.57 2.52
CA TRP A 86 17.81 2.36 1.18
C TRP A 86 19.24 2.86 1.09
N ILE A 87 20.12 2.02 0.59
CA ILE A 87 21.51 2.40 0.34
C ILE A 87 21.60 2.87 -1.09
N ALA A 88 21.91 4.14 -1.27
CA ALA A 88 21.96 4.75 -2.59
C ALA A 88 23.15 4.18 -3.37
N PRO A 89 23.00 4.00 -4.69
CA PRO A 89 24.11 3.59 -5.52
C PRO A 89 25.18 4.67 -5.63
N ASP A 90 26.30 4.32 -6.21
CA ASP A 90 27.43 5.25 -6.36
C ASP A 90 27.30 6.19 -7.55
N GLN A 91 26.32 5.96 -8.41
CA GLN A 91 26.09 6.77 -9.61
C GLN A 91 25.02 7.81 -9.34
N PRO A 92 25.26 9.10 -9.65
CA PRO A 92 24.20 10.10 -9.59
C PRO A 92 23.07 9.80 -10.57
N GLY A 93 21.86 10.16 -10.20
CA GLY A 93 20.68 9.95 -11.03
C GLY A 93 19.41 9.93 -10.21
N GLU A 94 18.31 9.63 -10.88
CA GLU A 94 17.03 9.42 -10.23
C GLU A 94 16.73 7.94 -10.16
N TYR A 95 16.29 7.50 -8.99
CA TYR A 95 16.01 6.09 -8.72
C TYR A 95 14.63 5.95 -8.10
N SER A 96 13.91 4.95 -8.57
CA SER A 96 12.55 4.69 -8.09
C SER A 96 12.56 3.65 -6.99
N ILE A 97 11.77 3.90 -5.96
CA ILE A 97 11.55 2.97 -4.86
C ILE A 97 10.05 2.81 -4.70
N SER A 98 9.62 1.57 -4.54
CA SER A 98 8.21 1.23 -4.40
C SER A 98 7.95 0.55 -3.08
N CYS A 99 6.75 0.77 -2.54
CA CYS A 99 6.25 0.04 -1.40
C CYS A 99 4.88 -0.50 -1.73
N ILE A 100 4.67 -1.78 -1.44
CA ILE A 100 3.37 -2.43 -1.56
C ILE A 100 2.88 -2.68 -0.14
N VAL A 101 1.68 -2.22 0.14
CA VAL A 101 1.01 -2.44 1.42
C VAL A 101 -0.12 -3.42 1.21
N THR A 102 -0.17 -4.44 2.04
CA THR A 102 -1.22 -5.44 1.98
C THR A 102 -1.88 -5.59 3.34
N ASP A 103 -3.17 -5.92 3.32
CA ASP A 103 -3.93 -6.22 4.52
C ASP A 103 -4.18 -7.73 4.63
N ARG A 104 -4.94 -8.13 5.65
CA ARG A 104 -5.27 -9.55 5.87
C ARG A 104 -6.26 -10.11 4.87
N PHE A 105 -6.95 -9.25 4.15
CA PHE A 105 -8.06 -9.64 3.28
C PHE A 105 -7.68 -9.53 1.82
N ASN A 106 -6.39 -9.56 1.52
CA ASN A 106 -5.83 -9.46 0.17
C ASN A 106 -6.05 -8.09 -0.50
N GLY A 107 -6.39 -7.08 0.28
CA GLY A 107 -6.34 -5.71 -0.20
C GLY A 107 -4.90 -5.25 -0.33
N ALA A 108 -4.60 -4.45 -1.34
CA ALA A 108 -3.25 -3.97 -1.57
C ALA A 108 -3.26 -2.59 -2.20
N ASP A 109 -2.20 -1.84 -1.92
CA ASP A 109 -1.92 -0.59 -2.60
C ASP A 109 -0.42 -0.51 -2.88
N ILE A 110 -0.04 0.16 -3.95
CA ILE A 110 1.35 0.35 -4.31
C ILE A 110 1.62 1.84 -4.54
N PHE A 111 2.76 2.29 -4.08
CA PHE A 111 3.18 3.67 -4.26
C PHE A 111 4.66 3.69 -4.62
N THR A 112 5.01 4.54 -5.58
CA THR A 112 6.40 4.67 -6.06
C THR A 112 6.84 6.12 -5.95
N ILE A 113 8.04 6.31 -5.43
CA ILE A 113 8.66 7.64 -5.38
C ILE A 113 10.01 7.60 -6.10
N ASP A 114 10.48 8.77 -6.49
CA ASP A 114 11.81 8.94 -7.05
C ASP A 114 12.72 9.64 -6.04
N ILE A 115 13.93 9.13 -5.91
CA ILE A 115 14.96 9.73 -5.07
C ILE A 115 16.09 10.17 -5.97
N THR A 116 16.51 11.42 -5.82
CA THR A 116 17.64 11.99 -6.56
C THR A 116 18.92 11.71 -5.80
N VAL A 117 19.89 11.10 -6.48
CA VAL A 117 21.23 10.87 -5.95
C VAL A 117 22.18 11.83 -6.64
N GLN A 118 22.97 12.52 -5.84
CA GLN A 118 23.93 13.54 -6.32
C GLN A 118 25.36 13.06 -6.29
#